data_6b850aabf9c22b8aa6847fe323eb4740
#
_entry.id   6b850aabf9c22b8aa6847fe323eb4740
#
_cell.length_a   1.000
_cell.length_b   1.000
_cell.length_c   1.000
_cell.angle_alpha   90.00
_cell.angle_beta   90.00
_cell.angle_gamma   90.00
#
_symmetry.space_group_name_H-M   'P 1'
#
loop_
_entity.id
_entity.type
_entity.pdbx_description
1 polymer ?
#
loop_
_entity_poly.entity_id
_entity_poly.type
_entity_poly.pdbx_seq_one_letter_code
_entity_poly.pdbx_strand_id
1 'polypeptide(L)'
;MRRNRLAVAVIGEGITEVYYIQSLRDVLRIKPAAVKPKNSSLKELEIAIKGCIRKGYDKIYCLIDMDNKIQDGNPDHERNSRDYSVLKRRYHNRQHRNSEGSSSLVLMVESYPATEVFFLYYFGYSSALHTNQGLKALLNRKIGYITEEKYLSSYSLHERLIEHGGALETAVKASEKSME
;
A
#
# COMPACT_ATOMS: atom_id res chain seq x y z
N MET A 1 -5.12 29.24 -17.14
CA MET A 1 -4.40 28.65 -15.99
C MET A 1 -4.31 27.14 -16.17
N ARG A 2 -3.12 26.57 -16.38
CA ARG A 2 -2.93 25.12 -16.33
C ARG A 2 -3.18 24.69 -14.87
N ARG A 3 -4.22 23.88 -14.62
CA ARG A 3 -4.36 23.17 -13.34
C ARG A 3 -3.10 22.33 -13.17
N ASN A 4 -2.22 22.70 -12.24
CA ASN A 4 -1.11 21.84 -11.83
C ASN A 4 -1.73 20.52 -11.34
N ARG A 5 -1.47 19.43 -12.08
CA ARG A 5 -1.87 18.09 -11.61
C ARG A 5 -1.02 17.77 -10.41
N LEU A 6 -1.67 17.37 -9.31
CA LEU A 6 -1.00 16.85 -8.12
C LEU A 6 -0.03 15.72 -8.50
N ALA A 7 1.23 15.89 -8.12
CA ALA A 7 2.24 14.86 -8.23
C ALA A 7 2.11 13.90 -7.03
N VAL A 8 1.75 12.66 -7.30
CA VAL A 8 1.50 11.65 -6.27
C VAL A 8 2.51 10.52 -6.37
N ALA A 9 3.10 10.12 -5.24
CA ALA A 9 3.87 8.89 -5.10
C ALA A 9 3.13 7.90 -4.19
N VAL A 10 3.22 6.61 -4.52
CA VAL A 10 2.77 5.51 -3.67
C VAL A 10 3.95 4.60 -3.42
N ILE A 11 4.32 4.44 -2.17
CA ILE A 11 5.40 3.56 -1.71
C ILE A 11 4.74 2.28 -1.20
N GLY A 12 5.06 1.12 -1.81
CA GLY A 12 4.63 -0.19 -1.36
C GLY A 12 5.77 -0.92 -0.67
N GLU A 13 5.52 -1.61 0.44
CA GLU A 13 6.55 -2.39 1.13
C GLU A 13 7.06 -3.57 0.29
N GLY A 14 6.18 -4.15 -0.53
CA GLY A 14 6.46 -5.31 -1.37
C GLY A 14 6.23 -5.09 -2.86
N ILE A 15 6.38 -6.16 -3.60
CA ILE A 15 6.14 -6.19 -5.05
C ILE A 15 4.65 -6.15 -5.38
N THR A 16 3.81 -6.72 -4.53
CA THR A 16 2.35 -6.78 -4.69
C THR A 16 1.74 -5.39 -4.84
N GLU A 17 2.04 -4.48 -3.90
CA GLU A 17 1.54 -3.11 -3.91
C GLU A 17 2.00 -2.36 -5.15
N VAL A 18 3.28 -2.53 -5.52
CA VAL A 18 3.85 -1.86 -6.70
C VAL A 18 3.13 -2.30 -7.98
N TYR A 19 2.96 -3.60 -8.21
CA TYR A 19 2.25 -4.10 -9.38
C TYR A 19 0.77 -3.75 -9.36
N TYR A 20 0.14 -3.76 -8.18
CA TYR A 20 -1.25 -3.31 -8.04
C TYR A 20 -1.41 -1.83 -8.44
N ILE A 21 -0.56 -0.94 -7.93
CA ILE A 21 -0.60 0.48 -8.29
C ILE A 21 -0.31 0.70 -9.78
N GLN A 22 0.61 -0.07 -10.35
CA GLN A 22 0.86 -0.04 -11.79
C GLN A 22 -0.38 -0.43 -12.59
N SER A 23 -1.07 -1.50 -12.19
CA SER A 23 -2.29 -1.96 -12.86
C SER A 23 -3.43 -0.92 -12.78
N LEU A 24 -3.56 -0.20 -11.67
CA LEU A 24 -4.52 0.91 -11.55
C LEU A 24 -4.17 2.09 -12.46
N ARG A 25 -2.88 2.41 -12.64
CA ARG A 25 -2.44 3.48 -13.54
C ARG A 25 -2.91 3.26 -14.96
N ASP A 26 -2.75 2.03 -15.43
CA ASP A 26 -3.01 1.67 -16.83
C ASP A 26 -4.52 1.68 -17.12
N VAL A 27 -5.33 1.18 -16.19
CA VAL A 27 -6.79 1.09 -16.33
C VAL A 27 -7.48 2.43 -16.05
N LEU A 28 -7.15 3.11 -14.97
CA LEU A 28 -7.82 4.34 -14.53
C LEU A 28 -7.18 5.61 -15.11
N ARG A 29 -6.14 5.48 -15.94
CA ARG A 29 -5.37 6.58 -16.54
C ARG A 29 -4.88 7.60 -15.51
N ILE A 30 -4.66 7.15 -14.28
CA ILE A 30 -3.98 7.93 -13.24
C ILE A 30 -2.46 7.74 -13.34
N LYS A 31 -1.68 8.67 -12.82
CA LYS A 31 -0.21 8.63 -12.96
C LYS A 31 0.53 8.77 -11.62
N PRO A 32 0.17 8.01 -10.56
CA PRO A 32 1.02 7.99 -9.37
C PRO A 32 2.35 7.31 -9.70
N ALA A 33 3.44 7.79 -9.11
CA ALA A 33 4.71 7.08 -9.16
C ALA A 33 4.63 5.90 -8.17
N ALA A 34 4.75 4.68 -8.66
CA ALA A 34 4.92 3.51 -7.80
C ALA A 34 6.41 3.40 -7.39
N VAL A 35 6.67 3.38 -6.09
CA VAL A 35 8.02 3.33 -5.52
C VAL A 35 8.16 2.08 -4.66
N LYS A 36 9.19 1.28 -4.95
CA LYS A 36 9.55 0.11 -4.16
C LYS A 36 10.83 0.41 -3.36
N PRO A 37 10.82 0.27 -2.02
CA PRO A 37 12.04 0.24 -1.23
C PRO A 37 12.93 -0.95 -1.62
N LYS A 38 14.21 -0.93 -1.28
CA LYS A 38 15.12 -2.05 -1.57
C LYS A 38 14.70 -3.35 -0.87
N ASN A 39 14.13 -3.21 0.32
CA ASN A 39 13.55 -4.30 1.10
C ASN A 39 12.44 -3.72 2.02
N SER A 40 11.74 -4.58 2.74
CA SER A 40 10.62 -4.22 3.63
C SER A 40 11.03 -3.63 4.99
N SER A 41 12.32 -3.25 5.19
CA SER A 41 12.73 -2.64 6.45
C SER A 41 12.25 -1.20 6.60
N LEU A 42 11.98 -0.79 7.83
CA LEU A 42 11.57 0.59 8.15
C LEU A 42 12.62 1.63 7.73
N LYS A 43 13.91 1.25 7.76
CA LYS A 43 15.00 2.10 7.26
C LYS A 43 14.87 2.38 5.77
N GLU A 44 14.62 1.36 4.97
CA GLU A 44 14.44 1.53 3.52
C GLU A 44 13.15 2.26 3.17
N LEU A 45 12.08 2.03 3.93
CA LEU A 45 10.85 2.82 3.84
C LEU A 45 11.12 4.31 4.09
N GLU A 46 11.87 4.65 5.15
CA GLU A 46 12.25 6.04 5.44
C GLU A 46 13.10 6.65 4.33
N ILE A 47 14.03 5.89 3.75
CA ILE A 47 14.84 6.33 2.61
C ILE A 47 13.95 6.64 1.40
N ALA A 48 12.97 5.79 1.12
CA ALA A 48 12.01 5.99 0.04
C ALA A 48 11.15 7.25 0.26
N ILE A 49 10.64 7.46 1.49
CA ILE A 49 9.88 8.67 1.87
C ILE A 49 10.73 9.93 1.63
N LYS A 50 11.95 9.96 2.16
CA LYS A 50 12.88 11.10 1.97
C LYS A 50 13.21 11.33 0.49
N GLY A 51 13.33 10.27 -0.29
CA GLY A 51 13.54 10.33 -1.73
C GLY A 51 12.36 10.97 -2.46
N CYS A 52 11.12 10.63 -2.08
CA CYS A 52 9.90 11.22 -2.63
C CYS A 52 9.76 12.70 -2.24
N ILE A 53 10.03 13.06 -0.98
CA ILE A 53 10.03 14.45 -0.51
C ILE A 53 11.04 15.28 -1.33
N ARG A 54 12.26 14.77 -1.49
CA ARG A 54 13.30 15.46 -2.27
C ARG A 54 12.89 15.69 -3.73
N LYS A 55 12.15 14.75 -4.34
CA LYS A 55 11.62 14.86 -5.70
C LYS A 55 10.42 15.80 -5.82
N GLY A 56 9.89 16.35 -4.70
CA GLY A 56 8.81 17.32 -4.70
C GLY A 56 7.42 16.73 -5.01
N TYR A 57 7.15 15.47 -4.67
CA TYR A 57 5.77 14.94 -4.74
C TYR A 57 4.86 15.67 -3.76
N ASP A 58 3.67 16.10 -4.21
CA ASP A 58 2.69 16.80 -3.37
C ASP A 58 2.09 15.89 -2.29
N LYS A 59 1.82 14.61 -2.66
CA LYS A 59 1.31 13.59 -1.76
C LYS A 59 2.10 12.30 -1.89
N ILE A 60 2.42 11.71 -0.75
CA ILE A 60 3.17 10.45 -0.65
C ILE A 60 2.34 9.49 0.21
N TYR A 61 1.79 8.45 -0.39
CA TYR A 61 1.11 7.37 0.31
C TYR A 61 2.09 6.23 0.55
N CYS A 62 2.14 5.74 1.79
CA CYS A 62 2.93 4.56 2.15
C CYS A 62 1.96 3.45 2.52
N LEU A 63 1.92 2.38 1.75
CA LEU A 63 1.13 1.19 2.03
C LEU A 63 1.93 0.30 2.97
N ILE A 64 1.37 0.00 4.14
CA ILE A 64 2.07 -0.64 5.25
C ILE A 64 1.34 -1.91 5.67
N ASP A 65 2.02 -3.04 5.59
CA ASP A 65 1.54 -4.30 6.13
C ASP A 65 1.80 -4.38 7.64
N MET A 66 0.75 -4.68 8.40
CA MET A 66 0.80 -4.63 9.86
C MET A 66 1.08 -5.98 10.53
N ASP A 67 1.22 -7.07 9.76
CA ASP A 67 1.38 -8.44 10.28
C ASP A 67 2.56 -8.60 11.25
N ASN A 68 3.71 -7.97 10.94
CA ASN A 68 4.92 -8.03 11.76
C ASN A 68 5.19 -6.74 12.56
N LYS A 69 4.18 -5.84 12.66
CA LYS A 69 4.27 -4.56 13.37
C LYS A 69 3.29 -4.46 14.54
N ILE A 70 2.67 -5.59 14.90
CA ILE A 70 1.72 -5.68 16.00
C ILE A 70 2.43 -6.19 17.23
N GLN A 71 2.04 -5.66 18.40
CA GLN A 71 2.49 -6.17 19.69
C GLN A 71 1.75 -7.46 20.02
N ASP A 72 2.39 -8.59 19.85
CA ASP A 72 1.83 -9.94 20.04
C ASP A 72 2.67 -10.84 20.96
N GLY A 73 3.64 -10.25 21.69
CA GLY A 73 4.58 -10.98 22.55
C GLY A 73 5.80 -11.53 21.81
N ASN A 74 5.89 -11.38 20.50
CA ASN A 74 7.10 -11.67 19.73
C ASN A 74 8.08 -10.48 19.84
N PRO A 75 9.31 -10.66 20.38
CA PRO A 75 10.26 -9.56 20.59
C PRO A 75 10.62 -8.79 19.30
N ASP A 76 10.67 -9.46 18.16
CA ASP A 76 10.94 -8.82 16.87
C ASP A 76 9.75 -7.97 16.41
N HIS A 77 8.52 -8.45 16.58
CA HIS A 77 7.30 -7.70 16.28
C HIS A 77 7.17 -6.49 17.22
N GLU A 78 7.45 -6.65 18.51
CA GLU A 78 7.42 -5.53 19.47
C GLU A 78 8.44 -4.44 19.13
N ARG A 79 9.65 -4.83 18.73
CA ARG A 79 10.66 -3.88 18.26
C ARG A 79 10.21 -3.16 17.01
N ASN A 80 9.73 -3.90 16.01
CA ASN A 80 9.21 -3.33 14.76
C ASN A 80 8.03 -2.40 15.01
N SER A 81 7.12 -2.74 15.92
CA SER A 81 5.99 -1.91 16.32
C SER A 81 6.44 -0.58 16.94
N ARG A 82 7.43 -0.60 17.85
CA ARG A 82 8.01 0.62 18.44
C ARG A 82 8.68 1.50 17.39
N ASP A 83 9.53 0.91 16.56
CA ASP A 83 10.26 1.64 15.52
C ASP A 83 9.30 2.22 14.48
N TYR A 84 8.26 1.46 14.09
CA TYR A 84 7.19 1.94 13.23
C TYR A 84 6.42 3.10 13.85
N SER A 85 6.09 3.03 15.14
CA SER A 85 5.39 4.10 15.85
C SER A 85 6.18 5.41 15.86
N VAL A 86 7.52 5.32 15.97
CA VAL A 86 8.41 6.48 15.87
C VAL A 86 8.39 7.06 14.44
N LEU A 87 8.47 6.20 13.43
CA LEU A 87 8.42 6.60 12.02
C LEU A 87 7.07 7.26 11.69
N LYS A 88 5.95 6.63 12.11
CA LYS A 88 4.60 7.16 11.92
C LYS A 88 4.43 8.55 12.55
N ARG A 89 4.87 8.75 13.79
CA ARG A 89 4.83 10.07 14.45
C ARG A 89 5.63 11.12 13.71
N ARG A 90 6.70 10.74 13.03
CA ARG A 90 7.55 11.67 12.27
C ARG A 90 6.92 12.10 10.96
N TYR A 91 6.26 11.19 10.25
CA TYR A 91 5.83 11.42 8.86
C TYR A 91 4.33 11.47 8.65
N HIS A 92 3.54 10.62 9.33
CA HIS A 92 2.12 10.48 9.03
C HIS A 92 1.34 11.78 9.28
N ASN A 93 0.56 12.17 8.26
CA ASN A 93 -0.27 13.37 8.25
C ASN A 93 0.52 14.67 8.54
N ARG A 94 1.77 14.72 8.06
CA ARG A 94 2.65 15.87 8.23
C ARG A 94 3.16 16.39 6.89
N GLN A 95 3.32 17.72 6.83
CA GLN A 95 3.93 18.40 5.70
C GLN A 95 5.46 18.42 5.87
N HIS A 96 6.17 18.06 4.82
CA HIS A 96 7.63 18.09 4.77
C HIS A 96 8.08 18.95 3.59
N ARG A 97 9.00 19.85 3.82
CA ARG A 97 9.57 20.70 2.76
C ARG A 97 10.90 20.11 2.29
N ASN A 98 11.13 20.17 0.97
CA ASN A 98 12.44 19.90 0.39
C ASN A 98 13.29 21.17 0.31
N SER A 99 14.55 21.05 -0.16
CA SER A 99 15.48 22.16 -0.33
C SER A 99 15.02 23.21 -1.35
N GLU A 100 14.12 22.84 -2.25
CA GLU A 100 13.57 23.72 -3.29
C GLU A 100 12.27 24.43 -2.85
N GLY A 101 11.85 24.23 -1.60
CA GLY A 101 10.65 24.82 -1.01
C GLY A 101 9.33 24.08 -1.32
N SER A 102 9.36 23.01 -2.12
CA SER A 102 8.18 22.18 -2.39
C SER A 102 7.74 21.46 -1.11
N SER A 103 6.42 21.36 -0.89
CA SER A 103 5.84 20.74 0.29
C SER A 103 5.16 19.41 -0.06
N SER A 104 5.46 18.36 0.70
CA SER A 104 4.92 17.01 0.53
C SER A 104 4.12 16.59 1.76
N LEU A 105 2.86 16.17 1.57
CA LEU A 105 2.08 15.52 2.62
C LEU A 105 2.33 14.02 2.58
N VAL A 106 2.78 13.43 3.70
CA VAL A 106 3.01 11.98 3.84
C VAL A 106 1.84 11.35 4.57
N LEU A 107 1.29 10.28 4.01
CA LEU A 107 0.16 9.52 4.55
C LEU A 107 0.54 8.04 4.63
N MET A 108 0.50 7.46 5.83
CA MET A 108 0.66 6.02 6.03
C MET A 108 -0.70 5.36 6.02
N VAL A 109 -0.88 4.37 5.17
CA VAL A 109 -2.09 3.57 4.99
C VAL A 109 -1.78 2.17 5.47
N GLU A 110 -2.37 1.80 6.59
CA GLU A 110 -2.13 0.53 7.27
C GLU A 110 -3.12 -0.52 6.80
N SER A 111 -2.64 -1.72 6.48
CA SER A 111 -3.45 -2.89 6.14
C SER A 111 -3.22 -4.00 7.16
N TYR A 112 -4.30 -4.56 7.71
CA TYR A 112 -4.22 -5.65 8.66
C TYR A 112 -4.87 -6.92 8.13
N PRO A 113 -4.14 -8.04 8.08
CA PRO A 113 -2.71 -8.18 8.40
C PRO A 113 -1.80 -7.64 7.28
N ALA A 114 -2.27 -7.60 6.03
CA ALA A 114 -1.50 -7.24 4.85
C ALA A 114 -2.40 -6.63 3.76
N THR A 115 -1.78 -6.03 2.74
CA THR A 115 -2.46 -5.37 1.61
C THR A 115 -3.45 -6.28 0.88
N GLU A 116 -3.23 -7.59 0.90
CA GLU A 116 -4.12 -8.58 0.30
C GLU A 116 -5.55 -8.53 0.85
N VAL A 117 -5.80 -7.98 2.05
CA VAL A 117 -7.16 -7.78 2.57
C VAL A 117 -7.96 -6.84 1.68
N PHE A 118 -7.33 -5.81 1.13
CA PHE A 118 -7.97 -4.89 0.21
C PHE A 118 -8.41 -5.58 -1.10
N PHE A 119 -7.65 -6.57 -1.57
CA PHE A 119 -8.03 -7.34 -2.76
C PHE A 119 -9.24 -8.24 -2.50
N LEU A 120 -9.41 -8.76 -1.29
CA LEU A 120 -10.63 -9.47 -0.92
C LEU A 120 -11.83 -8.53 -0.87
N TYR A 121 -11.66 -7.27 -0.50
CA TYR A 121 -12.72 -6.27 -0.48
C TYR A 121 -13.31 -5.97 -1.87
N TYR A 122 -12.63 -6.29 -2.94
CA TYR A 122 -13.21 -6.27 -4.29
C TYR A 122 -14.47 -7.15 -4.41
N PHE A 123 -14.56 -8.20 -3.61
CA PHE A 123 -15.66 -9.16 -3.59
C PHE A 123 -16.66 -8.93 -2.44
N GLY A 124 -16.44 -7.91 -1.64
CA GLY A 124 -17.31 -7.50 -0.54
C GLY A 124 -16.59 -7.43 0.81
N TYR A 125 -17.24 -6.78 1.77
CA TYR A 125 -16.74 -6.66 3.13
C TYR A 125 -16.79 -8.01 3.85
N SER A 126 -15.75 -8.29 4.62
CA SER A 126 -15.70 -9.42 5.56
C SER A 126 -15.14 -8.93 6.89
N SER A 127 -15.84 -9.24 7.98
CA SER A 127 -15.35 -9.02 9.35
C SER A 127 -14.50 -10.19 9.86
N ALA A 128 -14.26 -11.21 9.04
CA ALA A 128 -13.45 -12.35 9.44
C ALA A 128 -11.98 -11.94 9.65
N LEU A 129 -11.41 -12.38 10.76
CA LEU A 129 -9.98 -12.23 11.01
C LEU A 129 -9.22 -13.22 10.12
N HIS A 130 -8.28 -12.71 9.36
CA HIS A 130 -7.44 -13.51 8.47
C HIS A 130 -5.99 -13.46 8.92
N THR A 131 -5.27 -14.55 8.75
CA THR A 131 -3.80 -14.53 8.71
C THR A 131 -3.35 -14.14 7.31
N ASN A 132 -2.11 -13.65 7.18
CA ASN A 132 -1.52 -13.34 5.88
C ASN A 132 -1.55 -14.55 4.92
N GLN A 133 -1.21 -15.74 5.43
CA GLN A 133 -1.29 -16.99 4.65
C GLN A 133 -2.73 -17.32 4.24
N GLY A 134 -3.71 -17.11 5.13
CA GLY A 134 -5.12 -17.32 4.85
C GLY A 134 -5.65 -16.40 3.75
N LEU A 135 -5.27 -15.12 3.76
CA LEU A 135 -5.60 -14.16 2.71
C LEU A 135 -5.09 -14.61 1.33
N LYS A 136 -3.80 -15.00 1.27
CA LYS A 136 -3.17 -15.48 0.03
C LYS A 136 -3.84 -16.75 -0.50
N ALA A 137 -4.18 -17.68 0.38
CA ALA A 137 -4.91 -18.90 0.00
C ALA A 137 -6.32 -18.61 -0.52
N LEU A 138 -7.03 -17.65 0.07
CA LEU A 138 -8.35 -17.23 -0.40
C LEU A 138 -8.26 -16.56 -1.77
N LEU A 139 -7.33 -15.63 -1.97
CA LEU A 139 -7.11 -14.97 -3.25
C LEU A 139 -6.64 -15.95 -4.33
N ASN A 140 -5.77 -16.90 -3.98
CA ASN A 140 -5.37 -17.94 -4.93
C ASN A 140 -6.58 -18.72 -5.44
N ARG A 141 -7.49 -19.15 -4.55
CA ARG A 141 -8.73 -19.85 -4.95
C ARG A 141 -9.67 -18.99 -5.78
N LYS A 142 -9.73 -17.69 -5.50
CA LYS A 142 -10.65 -16.77 -6.22
C LYS A 142 -10.14 -16.38 -7.60
N ILE A 143 -8.87 -16.02 -7.69
CA ILE A 143 -8.29 -15.40 -8.89
C ILE A 143 -6.96 -16.01 -9.32
N GLY A 144 -6.53 -17.13 -8.73
CA GLY A 144 -5.21 -17.72 -8.99
C GLY A 144 -4.05 -16.81 -8.56
N TYR A 145 -4.25 -16.05 -7.47
CA TYR A 145 -3.25 -15.11 -6.96
C TYR A 145 -1.99 -15.81 -6.45
N ILE A 146 -0.83 -15.35 -6.90
CA ILE A 146 0.49 -15.81 -6.47
C ILE A 146 1.38 -14.59 -6.25
N THR A 147 2.10 -14.57 -5.12
CA THR A 147 3.00 -13.47 -4.70
C THR A 147 4.38 -13.57 -5.36
N GLU A 148 4.50 -14.10 -6.56
CA GLU A 148 5.77 -14.18 -7.27
C GLU A 148 5.86 -13.07 -8.33
N GLU A 149 7.02 -12.43 -8.44
CA GLU A 149 7.23 -11.31 -9.36
C GLU A 149 6.91 -11.70 -10.81
N LYS A 150 7.28 -12.91 -11.22
CA LYS A 150 6.97 -13.42 -12.55
C LYS A 150 5.48 -13.42 -12.85
N TYR A 151 4.62 -13.76 -11.88
CA TYR A 151 3.18 -13.74 -12.03
C TYR A 151 2.61 -12.34 -11.99
N LEU A 152 3.02 -11.53 -10.99
CA LEU A 152 2.53 -10.17 -10.83
C LEU A 152 2.90 -9.26 -12.01
N SER A 153 4.04 -9.51 -12.66
CA SER A 153 4.46 -8.78 -13.86
C SER A 153 3.78 -9.24 -15.15
N SER A 154 3.21 -10.44 -15.17
CA SER A 154 2.63 -11.03 -16.38
C SER A 154 1.16 -10.67 -16.61
N TYR A 155 0.49 -10.06 -15.65
CA TYR A 155 -0.92 -9.67 -15.76
C TYR A 155 -1.24 -8.42 -14.91
N SER A 156 -2.27 -7.69 -15.32
CA SER A 156 -2.84 -6.60 -14.53
C SER A 156 -3.62 -7.16 -13.34
N LEU A 157 -3.13 -6.95 -12.11
CA LEU A 157 -3.81 -7.46 -10.91
C LEU A 157 -5.22 -6.86 -10.74
N HIS A 158 -5.38 -5.58 -11.04
CA HIS A 158 -6.68 -4.92 -11.00
C HIS A 158 -7.66 -5.54 -11.99
N GLU A 159 -7.26 -5.73 -13.27
CA GLU A 159 -8.12 -6.34 -14.29
C GLU A 159 -8.52 -7.76 -13.87
N ARG A 160 -7.59 -8.54 -13.36
CA ARG A 160 -7.87 -9.90 -12.90
C ARG A 160 -8.89 -9.95 -11.76
N LEU A 161 -8.83 -9.00 -10.83
CA LEU A 161 -9.86 -8.86 -9.79
C LEU A 161 -11.24 -8.59 -10.39
N ILE A 162 -11.32 -7.69 -11.39
CA ILE A 162 -12.57 -7.37 -12.09
C ILE A 162 -13.10 -8.57 -12.90
N GLU A 163 -12.25 -9.24 -13.67
CA GLU A 163 -12.62 -10.41 -14.48
C GLU A 163 -13.24 -11.54 -13.65
N HIS A 164 -12.84 -11.66 -12.38
CA HIS A 164 -13.39 -12.66 -11.46
C HIS A 164 -14.58 -12.12 -10.62
N GLY A 165 -15.20 -11.04 -11.05
CA GLY A 165 -16.43 -10.49 -10.46
C GLY A 165 -16.21 -9.52 -9.30
N GLY A 166 -14.98 -9.06 -9.09
CA GLY A 166 -14.69 -7.99 -8.13
C GLY A 166 -15.00 -6.59 -8.69
N ALA A 167 -15.14 -5.60 -7.81
CA ALA A 167 -15.31 -4.20 -8.20
C ALA A 167 -14.51 -3.26 -7.30
N LEU A 168 -13.85 -2.25 -7.88
CA LEU A 168 -13.05 -1.29 -7.12
C LEU A 168 -13.93 -0.47 -6.17
N GLU A 169 -15.13 -0.06 -6.61
CA GLU A 169 -16.07 0.67 -5.76
C GLU A 169 -16.52 -0.16 -4.55
N THR A 170 -16.67 -1.47 -4.73
CA THR A 170 -16.96 -2.39 -3.62
C THR A 170 -15.80 -2.43 -2.63
N ALA A 171 -14.55 -2.49 -3.13
CA ALA A 171 -13.36 -2.48 -2.28
C ALA A 171 -13.24 -1.17 -1.48
N VAL A 172 -13.48 -0.03 -2.11
CA VAL A 172 -13.46 1.29 -1.43
C VAL A 172 -14.51 1.34 -0.30
N LYS A 173 -15.77 1.00 -0.59
CA LYS A 173 -16.83 0.97 0.43
C LYS A 173 -16.55 -0.03 1.57
N ALA A 174 -15.99 -1.19 1.24
CA ALA A 174 -15.62 -2.19 2.23
C ALA A 174 -14.47 -1.72 3.12
N SER A 175 -13.48 -1.01 2.55
CA SER A 175 -12.37 -0.45 3.33
C SER A 175 -12.84 0.68 4.26
N GLU A 176 -13.76 1.54 3.84
CA GLU A 176 -14.38 2.56 4.69
C GLU A 176 -15.08 1.92 5.89
N LYS A 177 -15.89 0.88 5.65
CA LYS A 177 -16.57 0.12 6.70
C LYS A 177 -15.63 -0.58 7.67
N SER A 178 -14.43 -0.96 7.23
CA SER A 178 -13.43 -1.62 8.09
C SER A 178 -12.75 -0.65 9.05
N MET A 179 -12.92 0.66 8.87
CA MET A 179 -12.36 1.71 9.73
C MET A 179 -13.34 2.19 10.81
N GLU A 180 -14.61 1.76 10.76
CA GLU A 180 -15.65 2.00 11.77
C GLU A 180 -15.53 1.02 12.94
#